data_c92eae13e5f86c0f8e17221734431999
#
_entry.id   c92eae13e5f86c0f8e17221734431999
#
_cell.length_a   1.000
_cell.length_b   1.000
_cell.length_c   1.000
_cell.angle_alpha   90.00
_cell.angle_beta   90.00
_cell.angle_gamma   90.00
#
_symmetry.space_group_name_H-M   'P 1'
#
loop_
_entity.id
_entity.type
_entity.pdbx_description
1 polymer ?
#
loop_
_entity_poly.entity_id
_entity_poly.type
_entity_poly.pdbx_seq_one_letter_code
_entity_poly.pdbx_strand_id
1 'polypeptide(L)'
;MEIKYKLYPYPVLSSYSDDYKTGSFDATIDVVRDGYNYRLDFLATLTCQSLLERIKNGDAKYVYHLECAQTGFRTVIQTDQLSKTYTLFSQTVNGKLQICPFVVAVKDLKGYSSSDFHDDYQGEVFDIEAGCILAVGKMVVLDITKNTDDIANTPSIFSITRNPDTSCHQMLVDMSQRKIMIK
;
A
#
# COMPACT_ATOMS: atom_id res chain seq x y z
N MET A 1 10.14 7.25 1.23
CA MET A 1 10.96 6.20 1.87
C MET A 1 11.94 5.67 0.82
N GLU A 2 13.20 5.58 1.12
CA GLU A 2 14.18 4.96 0.22
C GLU A 2 14.39 3.52 0.73
N ILE A 3 14.12 2.52 -0.12
CA ILE A 3 14.50 1.14 0.23
C ILE A 3 16.02 1.10 0.13
N LYS A 4 16.69 1.29 1.26
CA LYS A 4 18.13 1.06 1.35
C LYS A 4 18.36 -0.44 1.42
N TYR A 5 19.45 -0.89 0.81
CA TYR A 5 19.95 -2.25 0.96
C TYR A 5 20.00 -2.60 2.45
N LYS A 6 19.12 -3.49 2.87
CA LYS A 6 19.07 -3.98 4.24
C LYS A 6 19.57 -5.41 4.24
N LEU A 7 20.60 -5.66 5.04
CA LEU A 7 21.03 -7.03 5.32
C LEU A 7 20.08 -7.63 6.36
N TYR A 8 19.62 -8.82 6.09
CA TYR A 8 18.81 -9.62 6.99
C TYR A 8 19.65 -10.75 7.60
N PRO A 9 19.37 -11.19 8.82
CA PRO A 9 20.09 -12.30 9.45
C PRO A 9 19.65 -13.69 8.91
N TYR A 10 18.88 -13.72 7.84
CA TYR A 10 18.36 -14.89 7.16
C TYR A 10 18.13 -14.54 5.67
N PRO A 11 18.05 -15.55 4.77
CA PRO A 11 17.86 -15.30 3.34
C PRO A 11 16.54 -14.60 3.01
N VAL A 12 16.62 -13.51 2.23
CA VAL A 12 15.47 -12.72 1.76
C VAL A 12 15.52 -12.57 0.25
N LEU A 13 14.48 -13.00 -0.43
CA LEU A 13 14.39 -12.84 -1.89
C LEU A 13 14.29 -11.37 -2.27
N SER A 14 15.28 -10.85 -2.99
CA SER A 14 15.28 -9.47 -3.45
C SER A 14 16.11 -9.31 -4.75
N SER A 15 15.92 -8.22 -5.46
CA SER A 15 16.71 -7.93 -6.67
C SER A 15 18.12 -7.40 -6.38
N TYR A 16 18.47 -7.18 -5.11
CA TYR A 16 19.75 -6.60 -4.67
C TYR A 16 20.58 -7.54 -3.80
N SER A 17 20.11 -8.76 -3.53
CA SER A 17 20.86 -9.82 -2.84
C SER A 17 20.82 -11.08 -3.69
N ASP A 18 21.79 -11.94 -3.48
CA ASP A 18 21.95 -13.26 -4.06
C ASP A 18 21.59 -14.38 -3.07
N ASP A 19 20.82 -14.07 -2.03
CA ASP A 19 20.38 -15.04 -1.02
C ASP A 19 19.60 -16.23 -1.59
N TYR A 20 19.03 -16.05 -2.80
CA TYR A 20 18.30 -17.08 -3.53
C TYR A 20 18.97 -17.37 -4.88
N LYS A 21 19.12 -18.64 -5.24
CA LYS A 21 19.67 -19.06 -6.54
C LYS A 21 18.81 -18.65 -7.72
N THR A 22 17.51 -18.75 -7.52
CA THR A 22 16.51 -18.47 -8.55
C THR A 22 15.27 -17.85 -7.95
N GLY A 23 14.50 -17.20 -8.78
CA GLY A 23 13.27 -16.58 -8.39
C GLY A 23 13.33 -15.06 -8.39
N SER A 24 12.18 -14.46 -8.45
CA SER A 24 12.00 -13.01 -8.39
C SER A 24 10.67 -12.68 -7.71
N PHE A 25 10.62 -11.53 -7.11
CA PHE A 25 9.38 -10.96 -6.60
C PHE A 25 9.27 -9.51 -7.03
N ASP A 26 8.13 -9.16 -7.61
CA ASP A 26 7.79 -7.79 -7.98
C ASP A 26 6.28 -7.58 -7.95
N ALA A 27 5.82 -6.34 -8.12
CA ALA A 27 4.41 -6.03 -8.25
C ALA A 27 4.18 -4.92 -9.28
N THR A 28 3.13 -5.08 -10.07
CA THR A 28 2.58 -4.04 -10.93
C THR A 28 1.39 -3.41 -10.21
N ILE A 29 1.33 -2.07 -10.23
CA ILE A 29 0.24 -1.33 -9.62
C ILE A 29 -0.33 -0.37 -10.66
N ASP A 30 -1.57 -0.61 -11.07
CA ASP A 30 -2.32 0.25 -11.95
C ASP A 30 -3.19 1.21 -11.14
N VAL A 31 -3.27 2.46 -11.59
CA VAL A 31 -4.09 3.51 -10.97
C VAL A 31 -5.17 3.91 -11.93
N VAL A 32 -6.41 3.77 -11.50
CA VAL A 32 -7.57 4.20 -12.29
C VAL A 32 -8.36 5.21 -11.47
N ARG A 33 -8.75 6.32 -12.08
CA ARG A 33 -9.67 7.26 -11.44
C ARG A 33 -11.06 6.64 -11.36
N ASP A 34 -11.62 6.63 -10.16
CA ASP A 34 -12.95 6.10 -9.86
C ASP A 34 -13.76 7.18 -9.12
N GLY A 35 -14.48 7.97 -9.90
CA GLY A 35 -15.17 9.16 -9.42
C GLY A 35 -14.20 10.16 -8.78
N TYR A 36 -14.41 10.45 -7.49
CA TYR A 36 -13.54 11.35 -6.71
C TYR A 36 -12.34 10.65 -6.07
N ASN A 37 -12.26 9.31 -6.17
CA ASN A 37 -11.21 8.52 -5.58
C ASN A 37 -10.33 7.89 -6.66
N TYR A 38 -9.33 7.14 -6.22
CA TYR A 38 -8.49 6.32 -7.09
C TYR A 38 -8.67 4.86 -6.73
N ARG A 39 -8.78 4.01 -7.74
CA ARG A 39 -8.70 2.57 -7.59
C ARG A 39 -7.26 2.14 -7.90
N LEU A 40 -6.63 1.46 -6.96
CA LEU A 40 -5.33 0.83 -7.14
C LEU A 40 -5.55 -0.66 -7.36
N ASP A 41 -5.11 -1.17 -8.50
CA ASP A 41 -5.16 -2.58 -8.84
C ASP A 41 -3.75 -3.15 -8.75
N PHE A 42 -3.52 -4.02 -7.78
CA PHE A 42 -2.24 -4.66 -7.50
C PHE A 42 -2.18 -6.03 -8.16
N LEU A 43 -1.06 -6.33 -8.81
CA LEU A 43 -0.75 -7.65 -9.35
C LEU A 43 0.67 -8.04 -8.92
N ALA A 44 0.76 -9.05 -8.05
CA ALA A 44 2.04 -9.62 -7.64
C ALA A 44 2.56 -10.60 -8.69
N THR A 45 3.86 -10.58 -8.92
CA THR A 45 4.59 -11.57 -9.72
C THR A 45 5.65 -12.20 -8.82
N LEU A 46 5.45 -13.45 -8.44
CA LEU A 46 6.38 -14.23 -7.62
C LEU A 46 6.71 -15.52 -8.35
N THR A 47 7.99 -15.77 -8.64
CA THR A 47 8.44 -16.98 -9.35
C THR A 47 9.16 -17.99 -8.46
N CYS A 48 9.47 -17.62 -7.20
CA CYS A 48 10.09 -18.51 -6.22
C CYS A 48 9.05 -19.52 -5.69
N GLN A 49 9.26 -20.80 -5.99
CA GLN A 49 8.29 -21.86 -5.68
C GLN A 49 8.12 -22.06 -4.18
N SER A 50 9.20 -22.04 -3.42
CA SER A 50 9.14 -22.22 -1.96
C SER A 50 8.32 -21.13 -1.26
N LEU A 51 8.41 -19.88 -1.72
CA LEU A 51 7.61 -18.78 -1.18
C LEU A 51 6.14 -18.85 -1.62
N LEU A 52 5.86 -19.29 -2.87
CA LEU A 52 4.49 -19.54 -3.32
C LEU A 52 3.79 -20.60 -2.47
N GLU A 53 4.50 -21.67 -2.13
CA GLU A 53 3.97 -22.73 -1.24
C GLU A 53 3.68 -22.18 0.17
N ARG A 54 4.55 -21.32 0.70
CA ARG A 54 4.33 -20.67 2.01
C ARG A 54 3.06 -19.80 2.00
N ILE A 55 2.84 -19.04 0.93
CA ILE A 55 1.63 -18.23 0.79
C ILE A 55 0.40 -19.14 0.69
N LYS A 56 0.46 -20.18 -0.13
CA LYS A 56 -0.63 -21.15 -0.30
C LYS A 56 -1.00 -21.86 1.01
N ASN A 57 -0.01 -22.16 1.86
CA ASN A 57 -0.20 -22.80 3.16
C ASN A 57 -0.66 -21.82 4.26
N GLY A 58 -0.77 -20.52 3.96
CA GLY A 58 -1.11 -19.49 4.94
C GLY A 58 0.02 -19.17 5.94
N ASP A 59 1.25 -19.47 5.57
CA ASP A 59 2.47 -19.16 6.35
C ASP A 59 2.97 -17.75 6.06
N ALA A 60 2.70 -17.25 4.85
CA ALA A 60 3.11 -15.93 4.38
C ALA A 60 2.00 -15.26 3.59
N LYS A 61 2.15 -13.95 3.32
CA LYS A 61 1.23 -13.17 2.51
C LYS A 61 1.95 -12.04 1.78
N TYR A 62 1.31 -11.54 0.72
CA TYR A 62 1.71 -10.30 0.08
C TYR A 62 1.32 -9.12 0.95
N VAL A 63 2.22 -8.16 1.09
CA VAL A 63 2.04 -6.95 1.87
C VAL A 63 2.51 -5.76 1.05
N TYR A 64 1.67 -4.75 0.90
CA TYR A 64 2.00 -3.51 0.23
C TYR A 64 1.98 -2.39 1.25
N HIS A 65 3.14 -1.75 1.45
CA HIS A 65 3.25 -0.57 2.30
C HIS A 65 3.13 0.68 1.43
N LEU A 66 2.12 1.49 1.68
CA LEU A 66 1.82 2.72 0.97
C LEU A 66 2.22 3.92 1.83
N GLU A 67 2.94 4.87 1.24
CA GLU A 67 3.34 6.10 1.92
C GLU A 67 3.26 7.31 0.97
N CYS A 68 2.59 8.38 1.43
CA CYS A 68 2.63 9.69 0.81
C CYS A 68 3.23 10.68 1.80
N ALA A 69 4.51 11.03 1.63
CA ALA A 69 5.24 11.88 2.58
C ALA A 69 4.64 13.29 2.67
N GLN A 70 4.08 13.81 1.58
CA GLN A 70 3.50 15.17 1.55
C GLN A 70 2.26 15.31 2.43
N THR A 71 1.47 14.25 2.58
CA THR A 71 0.24 14.26 3.39
C THR A 71 0.39 13.53 4.73
N GLY A 72 1.52 12.84 4.93
CA GLY A 72 1.71 11.95 6.07
C GLY A 72 0.86 10.67 6.01
N PHE A 73 0.22 10.39 4.86
CA PHE A 73 -0.57 9.18 4.68
C PHE A 73 0.32 7.94 4.70
N ARG A 74 -0.07 6.96 5.51
CA ARG A 74 0.55 5.64 5.57
C ARG A 74 -0.50 4.58 5.77
N THR A 75 -0.40 3.50 5.02
CA THR A 75 -1.27 2.32 5.19
C THR A 75 -0.58 1.06 4.72
N VAL A 76 -1.11 -0.08 5.15
CA VAL A 76 -0.63 -1.40 4.76
C VAL A 76 -1.80 -2.22 4.21
N ILE A 77 -1.63 -2.73 2.99
CA ILE A 77 -2.59 -3.62 2.35
C ILE A 77 -2.02 -5.02 2.37
N GLN A 78 -2.83 -6.01 2.74
CA GLN A 78 -2.41 -7.39 2.86
C GLN A 78 -3.34 -8.30 2.08
N THR A 79 -2.79 -9.33 1.43
CA THR A 79 -3.56 -10.33 0.68
C THR A 79 -2.76 -11.63 0.51
N ASP A 80 -3.44 -12.74 0.42
CA ASP A 80 -2.92 -14.04 0.01
C ASP A 80 -3.10 -14.30 -1.50
N GLN A 81 -3.84 -13.41 -2.18
CA GLN A 81 -4.09 -13.50 -3.61
C GLN A 81 -3.06 -12.72 -4.41
N LEU A 82 -2.77 -13.19 -5.63
CA LEU A 82 -1.88 -12.50 -6.57
C LEU A 82 -2.40 -11.10 -6.95
N SER A 83 -3.71 -10.95 -7.01
CA SER A 83 -4.35 -9.67 -7.32
C SER A 83 -5.11 -9.11 -6.13
N LYS A 84 -5.09 -7.78 -5.99
CA LYS A 84 -5.84 -7.07 -4.96
C LYS A 84 -6.23 -5.69 -5.47
N THR A 85 -7.46 -5.29 -5.20
CA THR A 85 -7.94 -3.93 -5.46
C THR A 85 -8.07 -3.17 -4.14
N TYR A 86 -7.72 -1.88 -4.16
CA TYR A 86 -7.83 -0.98 -3.01
C TYR A 86 -8.35 0.39 -3.46
N THR A 87 -9.32 0.94 -2.74
CA THR A 87 -9.82 2.30 -2.96
C THR A 87 -9.00 3.29 -2.14
N LEU A 88 -8.28 4.17 -2.83
CA LEU A 88 -7.50 5.23 -2.25
C LEU A 88 -8.32 6.54 -2.28
N PHE A 89 -8.64 7.07 -1.12
CA PHE A 89 -9.39 8.32 -1.02
C PHE A 89 -8.54 9.50 -1.48
N SER A 90 -9.01 10.26 -2.46
CA SER A 90 -8.25 11.37 -3.05
C SER A 90 -7.85 12.45 -2.04
N GLN A 91 -8.63 12.64 -0.99
CA GLN A 91 -8.32 13.62 0.06
C GLN A 91 -7.14 13.23 0.95
N THR A 92 -6.74 11.93 0.98
CA THR A 92 -5.66 11.43 1.83
C THR A 92 -4.28 11.52 1.20
N VAL A 93 -4.21 11.71 -0.12
CA VAL A 93 -2.96 11.72 -0.87
C VAL A 93 -2.84 12.95 -1.75
N ASN A 94 -1.61 13.45 -1.92
CA ASN A 94 -1.26 14.49 -2.88
C ASN A 94 0.23 14.38 -3.23
N GLY A 95 0.56 14.36 -4.53
CA GLY A 95 1.92 14.19 -5.02
C GLY A 95 2.36 12.74 -5.08
N LYS A 96 3.58 12.44 -4.65
CA LYS A 96 4.18 11.11 -4.82
C LYS A 96 3.66 10.11 -3.79
N LEU A 97 2.98 9.07 -4.26
CA LEU A 97 2.64 7.87 -3.49
C LEU A 97 3.71 6.80 -3.75
N GLN A 98 4.43 6.41 -2.72
CA GLN A 98 5.41 5.34 -2.75
C GLN A 98 4.76 4.04 -2.27
N ILE A 99 4.98 2.96 -2.99
CA ILE A 99 4.43 1.63 -2.69
C ILE A 99 5.57 0.63 -2.68
N CYS A 100 5.78 -0.03 -1.54
CA CYS A 100 6.79 -1.06 -1.37
C CYS A 100 6.11 -2.42 -1.21
N PRO A 101 6.28 -3.35 -2.16
CA PRO A 101 5.76 -4.70 -2.05
C PRO A 101 6.71 -5.60 -1.25
N PHE A 102 6.11 -6.45 -0.41
CA PHE A 102 6.81 -7.44 0.41
C PHE A 102 6.07 -8.78 0.41
N VAL A 103 6.78 -9.86 0.69
CA VAL A 103 6.21 -11.10 1.21
C VAL A 103 6.61 -11.19 2.68
N VAL A 104 5.65 -11.41 3.57
CA VAL A 104 5.83 -11.35 5.02
C VAL A 104 5.30 -12.61 5.67
N ALA A 105 6.04 -13.18 6.62
CA ALA A 105 5.60 -14.29 7.44
C ALA A 105 4.41 -13.88 8.32
N VAL A 106 3.33 -14.67 8.35
CA VAL A 106 2.14 -14.39 9.18
C VAL A 106 2.14 -15.12 10.50
N LYS A 107 3.03 -16.10 10.64
CA LYS A 107 3.26 -16.88 11.86
C LYS A 107 4.73 -17.22 11.99
N ASP A 108 5.15 -17.69 13.14
CA ASP A 108 6.51 -18.16 13.37
C ASP A 108 6.81 -19.38 12.51
N LEU A 109 7.93 -19.33 11.78
CA LEU A 109 8.43 -20.41 10.95
C LEU A 109 9.68 -21.00 11.60
N LYS A 110 9.50 -22.11 12.30
CA LYS A 110 10.63 -22.83 12.92
C LYS A 110 11.32 -23.71 11.90
N GLY A 111 12.66 -23.70 11.93
CA GLY A 111 13.46 -24.51 11.03
C GLY A 111 13.26 -24.12 9.56
N TYR A 112 13.11 -22.83 9.26
CA TYR A 112 12.93 -22.33 7.91
C TYR A 112 14.16 -22.61 7.07
N SER A 113 13.98 -23.39 6.00
CA SER A 113 15.01 -23.73 5.02
C SER A 113 14.39 -23.86 3.64
N SER A 114 15.18 -23.74 2.60
CA SER A 114 14.73 -23.93 1.22
C SER A 114 15.88 -24.41 0.34
N SER A 115 15.57 -25.25 -0.64
CA SER A 115 16.49 -25.62 -1.71
C SER A 115 16.79 -24.48 -2.67
N ASP A 116 15.95 -23.44 -2.65
CA ASP A 116 16.10 -22.24 -3.48
C ASP A 116 17.12 -21.25 -2.92
N PHE A 117 17.60 -21.45 -1.67
CA PHE A 117 18.62 -20.60 -1.08
C PHE A 117 19.96 -20.75 -1.80
N HIS A 118 20.76 -19.67 -1.77
CA HIS A 118 22.13 -19.70 -2.26
C HIS A 118 22.94 -20.80 -1.56
N ASP A 119 23.96 -21.31 -2.24
CA ASP A 119 24.76 -22.45 -1.73
C ASP A 119 25.45 -22.14 -0.39
N ASP A 120 25.72 -20.89 -0.09
CA ASP A 120 26.28 -20.43 1.18
C ASP A 120 25.38 -20.75 2.39
N TYR A 121 24.07 -20.94 2.15
CA TYR A 121 23.08 -21.31 3.17
C TYR A 121 22.71 -22.80 3.15
N GLN A 122 23.47 -23.62 2.42
CA GLN A 122 23.16 -25.04 2.27
C GLN A 122 23.27 -25.76 3.61
N GLY A 123 22.16 -26.35 4.05
CA GLY A 123 22.06 -27.05 5.34
C GLY A 123 21.77 -26.17 6.55
N GLU A 124 21.75 -24.85 6.37
CA GLU A 124 21.34 -23.91 7.41
C GLU A 124 19.83 -23.88 7.57
N VAL A 125 19.39 -23.65 8.80
CA VAL A 125 17.99 -23.48 9.17
C VAL A 125 17.82 -22.21 10.00
N PHE A 126 16.73 -21.50 9.77
CA PHE A 126 16.47 -20.21 10.41
C PHE A 126 15.14 -20.25 11.19
N ASP A 127 15.09 -19.58 12.30
CA ASP A 127 13.84 -19.29 13.01
C ASP A 127 13.36 -17.90 12.60
N ILE A 128 12.23 -17.85 11.91
CA ILE A 128 11.61 -16.62 11.41
C ILE A 128 10.39 -16.32 12.26
N GLU A 129 10.32 -15.13 12.82
CA GLU A 129 9.16 -14.68 13.59
C GLU A 129 8.05 -14.13 12.68
N ALA A 130 6.83 -14.15 13.16
CA ALA A 130 5.70 -13.49 12.50
C ALA A 130 6.00 -11.99 12.28
N GLY A 131 5.70 -11.49 11.10
CA GLY A 131 6.02 -10.11 10.70
C GLY A 131 7.38 -9.96 9.99
N CYS A 132 8.23 -10.97 9.99
CA CYS A 132 9.50 -10.94 9.27
C CYS A 132 9.31 -10.96 7.75
N ILE A 133 10.17 -10.22 7.04
CA ILE A 133 10.13 -10.08 5.58
C ILE A 133 10.82 -11.28 4.96
N LEU A 134 10.16 -11.95 4.01
CA LEU A 134 10.69 -13.09 3.25
C LEU A 134 11.08 -12.71 1.82
N ALA A 135 10.44 -11.68 1.26
CA ALA A 135 10.81 -11.11 -0.04
C ALA A 135 10.55 -9.61 -0.09
N VAL A 136 11.37 -8.92 -0.89
CA VAL A 136 11.28 -7.48 -1.15
C VAL A 136 11.22 -7.25 -2.65
N GLY A 137 10.13 -6.64 -3.13
CA GLY A 137 10.00 -6.22 -4.51
C GLY A 137 10.48 -4.78 -4.74
N LYS A 138 10.48 -4.36 -5.99
CA LYS A 138 10.87 -2.99 -6.35
C LYS A 138 9.82 -1.99 -5.87
N MET A 139 10.29 -0.86 -5.35
CA MET A 139 9.41 0.24 -4.98
C MET A 139 8.78 0.86 -6.24
N VAL A 140 7.47 1.01 -6.22
CA VAL A 140 6.70 1.73 -7.25
C VAL A 140 6.38 3.13 -6.74
N VAL A 141 6.56 4.14 -7.58
CA VAL A 141 6.23 5.53 -7.27
C VAL A 141 5.17 6.00 -8.26
N LEU A 142 4.03 6.40 -7.73
CA LEU A 142 2.91 6.94 -8.49
C LEU A 142 2.80 8.43 -8.22
N ASP A 143 2.63 9.22 -9.27
CA ASP A 143 2.37 10.66 -9.12
C ASP A 143 0.85 10.90 -9.12
N ILE A 144 0.33 11.31 -7.96
CA ILE A 144 -1.09 11.58 -7.76
C ILE A 144 -1.27 13.10 -7.58
N THR A 145 -1.10 13.82 -8.67
CA THR A 145 -1.36 15.26 -8.68
C THR A 145 -2.84 15.56 -8.82
N LYS A 146 -3.37 16.39 -7.92
CA LYS A 146 -4.73 16.92 -8.03
C LYS A 146 -4.72 18.05 -9.05
N ASN A 147 -5.51 17.94 -10.11
CA ASN A 147 -5.77 19.06 -10.96
C ASN A 147 -6.58 20.11 -10.18
N THR A 148 -6.24 21.39 -10.37
CA THR A 148 -6.98 22.53 -9.79
C THR A 148 -8.46 22.51 -10.14
N ASP A 149 -8.79 21.97 -11.31
CA ASP A 149 -10.18 21.80 -11.78
C ASP A 149 -10.96 20.76 -10.93
N ASP A 150 -10.27 19.77 -10.37
CA ASP A 150 -10.89 18.79 -9.46
C ASP A 150 -11.27 19.41 -8.12
N ILE A 151 -10.51 20.41 -7.67
CA ILE A 151 -10.80 21.16 -6.44
C ILE A 151 -12.00 22.07 -6.68
N ALA A 152 -12.08 22.70 -7.84
CA ALA A 152 -13.19 23.57 -8.22
C ALA A 152 -14.51 22.80 -8.40
N ASN A 153 -14.45 21.55 -8.84
CA ASN A 153 -15.61 20.67 -9.04
C ASN A 153 -15.93 19.78 -7.83
N THR A 154 -15.19 19.88 -6.73
CA THR A 154 -15.53 19.15 -5.51
C THR A 154 -16.81 19.74 -4.94
N PRO A 155 -17.94 19.02 -4.88
CA PRO A 155 -19.16 19.55 -4.30
C PRO A 155 -18.87 19.99 -2.86
N SER A 156 -19.20 21.22 -2.54
CA SER A 156 -19.09 21.74 -1.18
C SER A 156 -19.85 20.79 -0.24
N ILE A 157 -19.22 20.40 0.86
CA ILE A 157 -19.91 19.67 1.94
C ILE A 157 -21.02 20.49 2.58
N PHE A 158 -21.03 21.81 2.31
CA PHE A 158 -22.06 22.73 2.74
C PHE A 158 -22.88 23.21 1.54
N SER A 159 -24.19 23.18 1.67
CA SER A 159 -25.10 23.86 0.76
C SER A 159 -25.28 25.29 1.23
N ILE A 160 -25.22 26.24 0.29
CA ILE A 160 -25.47 27.65 0.56
C ILE A 160 -26.95 27.91 0.24
N THR A 161 -27.71 28.43 1.22
CA THR A 161 -29.11 28.75 1.06
C THR A 161 -29.38 30.17 1.57
N ARG A 162 -30.40 30.84 1.00
CA ARG A 162 -30.84 32.13 1.51
C ARG A 162 -31.70 31.91 2.75
N ASN A 163 -31.42 32.66 3.82
CA ASN A 163 -32.25 32.60 5.01
C ASN A 163 -33.53 33.45 4.78
N PRO A 164 -34.72 32.86 4.90
CA PRO A 164 -35.98 33.60 4.77
C PRO A 164 -36.22 34.55 5.95
N ASP A 165 -35.59 34.35 7.09
CA ASP A 165 -35.69 35.21 8.26
C ASP A 165 -34.75 36.42 8.11
N THR A 166 -35.35 37.58 7.90
CA THR A 166 -34.62 38.84 7.72
C THR A 166 -34.11 39.45 9.01
N SER A 167 -34.52 38.93 10.17
CA SER A 167 -34.07 39.39 11.50
C SER A 167 -32.79 38.69 11.99
N CYS A 168 -32.35 37.65 11.30
CA CYS A 168 -31.18 36.89 11.69
C CYS A 168 -29.83 37.54 11.32
N HIS A 169 -28.74 37.00 11.83
CA HIS A 169 -27.36 37.37 11.48
C HIS A 169 -27.13 37.25 9.96
N GLN A 170 -26.21 38.05 9.43
CA GLN A 170 -25.88 38.05 8.00
C GLN A 170 -25.46 36.68 7.45
N MET A 171 -24.89 35.83 8.31
CA MET A 171 -24.50 34.45 7.97
C MET A 171 -24.71 33.56 9.19
N LEU A 172 -25.31 32.39 8.98
CA LEU A 172 -25.47 31.34 9.95
C LEU A 172 -24.95 30.04 9.37
N VAL A 173 -24.10 29.34 10.11
CA VAL A 173 -23.55 28.03 9.74
C VAL A 173 -24.21 26.95 10.59
N ASP A 174 -25.01 26.09 9.94
CA ASP A 174 -25.58 24.90 10.57
C ASP A 174 -24.74 23.68 10.25
N MET A 175 -23.93 23.25 11.22
CA MET A 175 -23.05 22.10 11.08
C MET A 175 -23.82 20.78 11.01
N SER A 176 -25.00 20.70 11.63
CA SER A 176 -25.80 19.47 11.67
C SER A 176 -26.45 19.18 10.32
N GLN A 177 -26.95 20.21 9.65
CA GLN A 177 -27.55 20.13 8.34
C GLN A 177 -26.56 20.41 7.19
N ARG A 178 -25.32 20.75 7.52
CA ARG A 178 -24.27 21.14 6.55
C ARG A 178 -24.76 22.27 5.62
N LYS A 179 -25.36 23.30 6.22
CA LYS A 179 -25.89 24.44 5.50
C LYS A 179 -25.25 25.74 5.95
N ILE A 180 -24.95 26.61 4.98
CA ILE A 180 -24.59 28.00 5.21
C ILE A 180 -25.77 28.82 4.76
N MET A 181 -26.44 29.50 5.68
CA MET A 181 -27.56 30.39 5.40
C MET A 181 -27.05 31.82 5.39
N ILE A 182 -27.28 32.50 4.30
CA ILE A 182 -26.92 33.93 4.10
C ILE A 182 -28.19 34.76 3.95
N LYS A 183 -28.13 35.98 4.47
CA LYS A 183 -29.26 36.94 4.38
C LYS A 183 -29.46 37.47 2.97
#